data_2087b4c36e8490fc8aeb1fcba8147273
#
_entry.id   2087b4c36e8490fc8aeb1fcba8147273
#
_cell.length_a   1.000
_cell.length_b   1.000
_cell.length_c   1.000
_cell.angle_alpha   90.00
_cell.angle_beta   90.00
_cell.angle_gamma   90.00
#
_symmetry.space_group_name_H-M   'P 1'
#
loop_
_entity.id
_entity.type
_entity.pdbx_description
1 polymer ?
#
loop_
_entity_poly.entity_id
_entity_poly.type
_entity_poly.pdbx_seq_one_letter_code
_entity_poly.pdbx_strand_id
1 'polypeptide(L)'
;MDYPHEPVHYGRVMAKQHSPRFLAIVEAARSEISECSAADLTALVENGALVIDVREQHEFAAGHYSGALHIGKGVIERDIEKHEITESDKIVLYCGGGFRSAIAAKSLQDMGYSDVISLWGGWRGILAEGLETTK
;
A
#
# COMPACT_ATOMS: atom_id res chain seq x y z
N MET A 1 0.46 16.68 0.66
CA MET A 1 -0.08 15.91 1.77
C MET A 1 0.95 15.84 2.88
N ASP A 2 0.58 16.32 4.05
CA ASP A 2 1.48 16.39 5.20
C ASP A 2 1.21 15.26 6.17
N TYR A 3 1.96 14.18 6.03
CA TYR A 3 1.95 13.15 7.03
C TYR A 3 3.18 13.32 7.92
N PRO A 4 3.03 13.11 9.21
CA PRO A 4 4.15 13.30 10.12
C PRO A 4 5.22 12.25 9.89
N HIS A 5 6.48 12.66 10.04
CA HIS A 5 7.61 11.74 10.09
C HIS A 5 7.76 11.12 11.47
N GLU A 6 6.91 11.51 12.39
CA GLU A 6 6.93 11.04 13.76
C GLU A 6 6.27 9.66 13.85
N PRO A 7 6.60 8.87 14.88
CA PRO A 7 5.95 7.60 15.10
C PRO A 7 4.44 7.78 15.25
N VAL A 8 3.69 6.87 14.64
CA VAL A 8 2.24 6.86 14.69
C VAL A 8 1.80 6.02 15.89
N HIS A 9 0.78 6.48 16.60
CA HIS A 9 0.21 5.73 17.71
C HIS A 9 -1.02 4.96 17.27
N TYR A 10 -1.10 3.71 17.65
CA TYR A 10 -2.26 2.85 17.45
C TYR A 10 -2.73 2.41 18.84
N GLY A 11 -3.68 3.15 19.37
CA GLY A 11 -4.07 2.96 20.76
C GLY A 11 -2.91 3.31 21.69
N ARG A 12 -2.45 2.34 22.47
CA ARG A 12 -1.32 2.54 23.40
C ARG A 12 0.01 2.09 22.80
N VAL A 13 -0.03 1.52 21.60
CA VAL A 13 1.16 0.98 20.96
C VAL A 13 1.68 2.02 19.97
N MET A 14 2.91 2.43 20.18
CA MET A 14 3.58 3.32 19.24
C MET A 14 4.03 2.51 18.03
N ALA A 15 3.75 3.00 16.83
CA ALA A 15 4.23 2.37 15.62
C ALA A 15 5.75 2.37 15.59
N LYS A 16 6.31 1.41 14.86
CA LYS A 16 7.75 1.29 14.68
C LYS A 16 8.32 2.62 14.16
N GLN A 17 9.38 3.07 14.78
CA GLN A 17 10.09 4.27 14.33
C GLN A 17 11.06 3.89 13.22
N HIS A 18 10.93 4.56 12.08
CA HIS A 18 11.77 4.29 10.92
C HIS A 18 13.00 5.18 10.90
N SER A 19 14.05 4.71 10.22
CA SER A 19 15.27 5.47 10.10
C SER A 19 15.10 6.71 9.21
N PRO A 20 15.91 7.76 9.43
CA PRO A 20 15.80 8.99 8.62
C PRO A 20 16.00 8.77 7.12
N ARG A 21 16.91 7.88 6.73
CA ARG A 21 17.17 7.62 5.30
C ARG A 21 16.00 6.91 4.63
N PHE A 22 15.39 5.96 5.34
CA PHE A 22 14.18 5.31 4.84
C PHE A 22 13.05 6.31 4.70
N LEU A 23 12.83 7.14 5.73
CA LEU A 23 11.80 8.17 5.68
C LEU A 23 12.02 9.16 4.54
N ALA A 24 13.27 9.48 4.22
CA ALA A 24 13.58 10.39 3.11
C ALA A 24 13.14 9.80 1.76
N ILE A 25 13.38 8.50 1.55
CA ILE A 25 12.95 7.81 0.34
C ILE A 25 11.42 7.76 0.26
N VAL A 26 10.79 7.43 1.38
CA VAL A 26 9.32 7.37 1.46
C VAL A 26 8.71 8.74 1.17
N GLU A 27 9.26 9.81 1.77
CA GLU A 27 8.74 11.15 1.60
C GLU A 27 8.87 11.61 0.15
N ALA A 28 10.01 11.31 -0.49
CA ALA A 28 10.22 11.63 -1.89
C ALA A 28 9.19 10.92 -2.78
N ALA A 29 8.91 9.64 -2.49
CA ALA A 29 7.91 8.89 -3.23
C ALA A 29 6.51 9.49 -3.01
N ARG A 30 6.16 9.80 -1.77
CA ARG A 30 4.84 10.34 -1.43
C ARG A 30 4.54 11.68 -2.08
N SER A 31 5.56 12.47 -2.36
CA SER A 31 5.37 13.77 -3.03
C SER A 31 4.94 13.60 -4.49
N GLU A 32 5.08 12.43 -5.07
CA GLU A 32 4.80 12.18 -6.49
C GLU A 32 3.68 11.17 -6.75
N ILE A 33 3.12 10.57 -5.69
CA ILE A 33 2.07 9.55 -5.83
C ILE A 33 0.73 10.03 -5.31
N SER A 34 -0.33 9.28 -5.62
CA SER A 34 -1.64 9.46 -5.02
C SER A 34 -1.77 8.53 -3.82
N GLU A 35 -2.52 8.98 -2.81
CA GLU A 35 -2.77 8.19 -1.61
C GLU A 35 -4.25 8.19 -1.27
N CYS A 36 -4.69 7.13 -0.58
CA CYS A 36 -6.03 7.04 -0.02
C CYS A 36 -5.95 6.49 1.40
N SER A 37 -7.07 6.49 2.10
CA SER A 37 -7.17 5.85 3.42
C SER A 37 -8.03 4.58 3.32
N ALA A 38 -8.03 3.78 4.39
CA ALA A 38 -8.88 2.58 4.45
C ALA A 38 -10.36 2.92 4.33
N ALA A 39 -10.77 4.11 4.78
CA ALA A 39 -12.16 4.56 4.65
C ALA A 39 -12.60 4.69 3.18
N ASP A 40 -11.65 4.93 2.27
CA ASP A 40 -11.93 5.08 0.84
C ASP A 40 -11.91 3.75 0.08
N LEU A 41 -11.36 2.70 0.70
CA LEU A 41 -11.01 1.48 -0.04
C LEU A 41 -12.22 0.76 -0.62
N THR A 42 -13.29 0.62 0.15
CA THR A 42 -14.48 -0.08 -0.32
C THR A 42 -15.05 0.57 -1.59
N ALA A 43 -15.16 1.89 -1.59
CA ALA A 43 -15.68 2.60 -2.77
C ALA A 43 -14.74 2.45 -3.97
N LEU A 44 -13.43 2.50 -3.74
CA LEU A 44 -12.47 2.30 -4.83
C LEU A 44 -12.60 0.91 -5.45
N VAL A 45 -12.75 -0.12 -4.61
CA VAL A 45 -12.91 -1.49 -5.10
C VAL A 45 -14.24 -1.65 -5.83
N GLU A 46 -15.32 -1.06 -5.33
CA GLU A 46 -16.61 -1.08 -6.01
C GLU A 46 -16.54 -0.41 -7.38
N ASN A 47 -15.63 0.52 -7.56
CA ASN A 47 -15.40 1.20 -8.83
C ASN A 47 -14.29 0.55 -9.66
N GLY A 48 -13.92 -0.68 -9.35
CA GLY A 48 -13.04 -1.48 -10.18
C GLY A 48 -11.58 -1.50 -9.80
N ALA A 49 -11.19 -0.91 -8.67
CA ALA A 49 -9.79 -0.92 -8.25
C ALA A 49 -9.34 -2.33 -7.88
N LEU A 50 -8.11 -2.66 -8.29
CA LEU A 50 -7.43 -3.89 -7.89
C LEU A 50 -6.61 -3.58 -6.64
N VAL A 51 -6.63 -4.47 -5.66
CA VAL A 51 -5.87 -4.29 -4.42
C VAL A 51 -4.70 -5.26 -4.40
N ILE A 52 -3.50 -4.74 -4.20
CA ILE A 52 -2.28 -5.53 -4.14
C ILE A 52 -1.62 -5.33 -2.78
N ASP A 53 -1.39 -6.43 -2.07
CA ASP A 53 -0.64 -6.45 -0.83
C ASP A 53 0.84 -6.59 -1.19
N VAL A 54 1.64 -5.59 -0.83
CA VAL A 54 3.07 -5.59 -1.15
C VAL A 54 3.94 -5.99 0.04
N ARG A 55 3.32 -6.52 1.11
CA ARG A 55 4.05 -7.00 2.28
C ARG A 55 4.77 -8.31 1.96
N GLU A 56 5.50 -8.80 2.95
CA GLU A 56 6.17 -10.08 2.82
C GLU A 56 5.16 -11.24 2.84
N GLN A 57 5.56 -12.38 2.27
CA GLN A 57 4.68 -13.55 2.15
C GLN A 57 4.10 -13.99 3.50
N HIS A 58 4.90 -14.01 4.55
CA HIS A 58 4.41 -14.45 5.85
C HIS A 58 3.38 -13.47 6.45
N GLU A 59 3.49 -12.19 6.13
CA GLU A 59 2.51 -11.18 6.56
C GLU A 59 1.18 -11.41 5.85
N PHE A 60 1.22 -11.62 4.55
CA PHE A 60 0.04 -11.89 3.74
C PHE A 60 -0.66 -13.18 4.21
N ALA A 61 0.11 -14.23 4.45
CA ALA A 61 -0.44 -15.52 4.88
C ALA A 61 -1.11 -15.45 6.26
N ALA A 62 -0.64 -14.55 7.13
CA ALA A 62 -1.22 -14.39 8.46
C ALA A 62 -2.55 -13.63 8.44
N GLY A 63 -2.85 -12.92 7.35
CA GLY A 63 -4.10 -12.20 7.18
C GLY A 63 -3.93 -11.08 6.17
N HIS A 64 -4.92 -10.87 5.32
CA HIS A 64 -4.87 -9.82 4.30
C HIS A 64 -6.27 -9.36 3.94
N TYR A 65 -6.35 -8.23 3.26
CA TYR A 65 -7.62 -7.70 2.76
C TYR A 65 -8.26 -8.72 1.83
N SER A 66 -9.56 -8.99 2.03
CA SER A 66 -10.27 -9.99 1.23
C SER A 66 -10.26 -9.62 -0.25
N GLY A 67 -9.74 -10.51 -1.09
CA GLY A 67 -9.61 -10.26 -2.53
C GLY A 67 -8.30 -9.62 -2.95
N ALA A 68 -7.41 -9.31 -2.04
CA ALA A 68 -6.11 -8.75 -2.39
C ALA A 68 -5.22 -9.78 -3.09
N LEU A 69 -4.52 -9.32 -4.12
CA LEU A 69 -3.48 -10.09 -4.77
C LEU A 69 -2.17 -9.83 -4.03
N HIS A 70 -1.35 -10.85 -3.85
CA HIS A 70 -0.05 -10.68 -3.22
C HIS A 70 1.05 -10.56 -4.26
N ILE A 71 1.74 -9.42 -4.26
CA ILE A 71 2.98 -9.23 -5.01
C ILE A 71 3.89 -8.42 -4.11
N GLY A 72 4.90 -9.05 -3.52
CA GLY A 72 5.79 -8.38 -2.58
C GLY A 72 6.54 -7.21 -3.20
N LYS A 73 6.76 -6.16 -2.43
CA LYS A 73 7.47 -4.96 -2.87
C LYS A 73 8.81 -5.29 -3.52
N GLY A 74 9.54 -6.26 -2.99
CA GLY A 74 10.87 -6.61 -3.48
C GLY A 74 10.89 -7.17 -4.90
N VAL A 75 9.76 -7.60 -5.42
CA VAL A 75 9.67 -8.24 -6.75
C VAL A 75 8.58 -7.65 -7.63
N ILE A 76 7.88 -6.62 -7.16
CA ILE A 76 6.70 -6.12 -7.89
C ILE A 76 7.05 -5.61 -9.29
N GLU A 77 8.17 -4.95 -9.46
CA GLU A 77 8.57 -4.45 -10.79
C GLU A 77 8.79 -5.60 -11.77
N ARG A 78 9.34 -6.71 -11.29
CA ARG A 78 9.57 -7.89 -12.13
C ARG A 78 8.28 -8.65 -12.39
N ASP A 79 7.40 -8.74 -11.40
CA ASP A 79 6.32 -9.72 -11.41
C ASP A 79 4.95 -9.16 -11.79
N ILE A 80 4.73 -7.84 -11.75
CA ILE A 80 3.39 -7.29 -12.03
C ILE A 80 2.91 -7.63 -13.45
N GLU A 81 3.83 -7.67 -14.41
CA GLU A 81 3.47 -7.97 -15.80
C GLU A 81 3.12 -9.43 -16.05
N LYS A 82 3.35 -10.30 -15.05
CA LYS A 82 2.94 -11.71 -15.13
C LYS A 82 1.46 -11.89 -14.84
N HIS A 83 0.81 -10.85 -14.34
CA HIS A 83 -0.62 -10.83 -14.07
C HIS A 83 -1.33 -10.07 -15.18
N GLU A 84 -2.63 -10.25 -15.30
CA GLU A 84 -3.42 -9.57 -16.32
C GLU A 84 -3.79 -8.16 -15.86
N ILE A 85 -2.78 -7.35 -15.55
CA ILE A 85 -2.94 -5.97 -15.07
C ILE A 85 -2.40 -5.03 -16.14
N THR A 86 -3.26 -4.14 -16.63
CA THR A 86 -2.87 -3.18 -17.68
C THR A 86 -2.39 -1.87 -17.06
N GLU A 87 -1.66 -1.10 -17.86
CA GLU A 87 -1.10 0.19 -17.42
C GLU A 87 -2.15 1.22 -17.01
N SER A 88 -3.39 1.06 -17.47
CA SER A 88 -4.49 1.97 -17.14
C SER A 88 -5.40 1.48 -16.01
N ASP A 89 -5.16 0.28 -15.49
CA ASP A 89 -5.96 -0.23 -14.39
C ASP A 89 -5.76 0.61 -13.13
N LYS A 90 -6.85 0.79 -12.38
CA LYS A 90 -6.77 1.43 -11.06
C LYS A 90 -6.24 0.42 -10.06
N ILE A 91 -5.12 0.74 -9.43
CA ILE A 91 -4.40 -0.16 -8.54
C ILE A 91 -4.22 0.51 -7.19
N VAL A 92 -4.62 -0.18 -6.12
CA VAL A 92 -4.34 0.27 -4.75
C VAL A 92 -3.32 -0.68 -4.15
N LEU A 93 -2.20 -0.14 -3.72
CA LEU A 93 -1.14 -0.91 -3.05
C LEU A 93 -1.20 -0.66 -1.55
N TYR A 94 -1.03 -1.71 -0.75
CA TYR A 94 -0.91 -1.51 0.69
C TYR A 94 0.21 -2.35 1.29
N CYS A 95 0.75 -1.86 2.40
CA CYS A 95 1.71 -2.58 3.23
C CYS A 95 1.23 -2.51 4.69
N GLY A 96 2.14 -2.52 5.65
CA GLY A 96 1.74 -2.46 7.06
C GLY A 96 1.19 -1.09 7.48
N GLY A 97 1.85 -0.01 7.07
CA GLY A 97 1.48 1.34 7.46
C GLY A 97 1.46 2.38 6.35
N GLY A 98 1.87 2.01 5.14
CA GLY A 98 1.85 2.92 4.00
C GLY A 98 3.23 3.36 3.51
N PHE A 99 4.30 2.94 4.16
CA PHE A 99 5.67 3.37 3.81
C PHE A 99 6.22 2.56 2.63
N ARG A 100 6.21 1.23 2.71
CA ARG A 100 6.68 0.36 1.62
C ARG A 100 5.82 0.52 0.38
N SER A 101 4.50 0.66 0.55
CA SER A 101 3.59 0.81 -0.58
C SER A 101 3.79 2.13 -1.31
N ALA A 102 4.21 3.19 -0.63
CA ALA A 102 4.52 4.46 -1.28
C ALA A 102 5.69 4.30 -2.26
N ILE A 103 6.74 3.60 -1.84
CA ILE A 103 7.90 3.34 -2.71
C ILE A 103 7.48 2.47 -3.89
N ALA A 104 6.68 1.42 -3.62
CA ALA A 104 6.20 0.54 -4.70
C ALA A 104 5.32 1.30 -5.70
N ALA A 105 4.47 2.20 -5.22
CA ALA A 105 3.62 3.01 -6.10
C ALA A 105 4.46 3.88 -7.03
N LYS A 106 5.51 4.50 -6.50
CA LYS A 106 6.42 5.31 -7.30
C LYS A 106 7.09 4.46 -8.37
N SER A 107 7.55 3.26 -8.01
CA SER A 107 8.17 2.34 -8.96
C SER A 107 7.21 1.98 -10.10
N LEU A 108 5.94 1.71 -9.79
CA LEU A 108 4.96 1.38 -10.82
C LEU A 108 4.65 2.57 -11.72
N GLN A 109 4.62 3.79 -11.18
CA GLN A 109 4.48 4.99 -12.01
C GLN A 109 5.65 5.09 -13.00
N ASP A 110 6.86 4.83 -12.53
CA ASP A 110 8.05 4.88 -13.39
C ASP A 110 8.00 3.83 -14.49
N MET A 111 7.26 2.75 -14.28
CA MET A 111 7.03 1.71 -15.29
C MET A 111 5.89 2.05 -16.26
N GLY A 112 5.16 3.13 -16.04
CA GLY A 112 4.09 3.57 -16.93
C GLY A 112 2.67 3.30 -16.43
N TYR A 113 2.50 2.74 -15.22
CA TYR A 113 1.17 2.55 -14.66
C TYR A 113 0.61 3.91 -14.23
N SER A 114 -0.54 4.29 -14.77
CA SER A 114 -1.03 5.66 -14.69
C SER A 114 -1.99 5.94 -13.53
N ASP A 115 -2.53 4.91 -12.88
CA ASP A 115 -3.54 5.09 -11.84
C ASP A 115 -3.23 4.22 -10.62
N VAL A 116 -2.11 4.54 -9.97
CA VAL A 116 -1.61 3.79 -8.82
C VAL A 116 -1.78 4.62 -7.56
N ILE A 117 -2.37 4.02 -6.55
CA ILE A 117 -2.69 4.68 -5.28
C ILE A 117 -2.06 3.88 -4.15
N SER A 118 -1.38 4.55 -3.23
CA SER A 118 -0.84 3.91 -2.03
C SER A 118 -1.83 4.11 -0.88
N LEU A 119 -2.14 3.04 -0.16
CA LEU A 119 -3.05 3.09 0.99
C LEU A 119 -2.28 3.53 2.24
N TRP A 120 -2.45 4.79 2.61
CA TRP A 120 -1.88 5.31 3.85
C TRP A 120 -2.57 4.65 5.05
N GLY A 121 -1.77 4.22 6.01
CA GLY A 121 -2.28 3.42 7.12
C GLY A 121 -2.23 1.92 6.89
N GLY A 122 -2.25 1.50 5.64
CA GLY A 122 -2.03 0.10 5.24
C GLY A 122 -2.89 -0.92 5.98
N TRP A 123 -2.29 -2.06 6.29
CA TRP A 123 -2.96 -3.15 6.98
C TRP A 123 -3.57 -2.72 8.33
N ARG A 124 -2.86 -1.87 9.07
CA ARG A 124 -3.36 -1.36 10.36
C ARG A 124 -4.63 -0.54 10.16
N GLY A 125 -4.67 0.26 9.12
CA GLY A 125 -5.86 1.04 8.75
C GLY A 125 -7.03 0.15 8.33
N ILE A 126 -6.74 -0.90 7.56
CA ILE A 126 -7.77 -1.88 7.15
C ILE A 126 -8.41 -2.52 8.37
N LEU A 127 -7.60 -2.95 9.33
CA LEU A 127 -8.10 -3.55 10.57
C LEU A 127 -8.90 -2.55 11.41
N ALA A 128 -8.40 -1.33 11.54
CA ALA A 128 -9.07 -0.29 12.33
C ALA A 128 -10.43 0.09 11.74
N GLU A 129 -10.54 0.07 10.43
CA GLU A 129 -11.78 0.37 9.71
C GLU A 129 -12.75 -0.82 9.72
N GLY A 130 -12.32 -1.99 10.15
CA GLY A 130 -13.15 -3.17 10.21
C GLY A 130 -13.51 -3.78 8.86
N LEU A 131 -12.66 -3.60 7.87
CA LEU A 131 -12.88 -4.15 6.53
C LEU A 131 -12.70 -5.66 6.53
N GLU A 132 -13.33 -6.33 5.54
CA GLU A 132 -13.27 -7.78 5.44
C GLU A 132 -11.86 -8.25 5.14
N THR A 133 -11.40 -9.24 5.94
CA THR A 133 -10.08 -9.84 5.78
C THR A 133 -10.18 -11.35 5.73
N THR A 134 -9.15 -12.00 5.21
CA THR A 134 -9.08 -13.45 5.10
C THR A 134 -7.63 -13.91 5.32
N LYS A 135 -7.44 -15.20 5.40
CA LYS A 135 -6.11 -15.80 5.50
C LYS A 135 -5.77 -16.66 4.30
#